data_cb94c1d6ff03ebde70ff0da782c64fbb
#
_entry.id   cb94c1d6ff03ebde70ff0da782c64fbb
#
_cell.length_a   1.000
_cell.length_b   1.000
_cell.length_c   1.000
_cell.angle_alpha   90.00
_cell.angle_beta   90.00
_cell.angle_gamma   90.00
#
_symmetry.space_group_name_H-M   'P 1'
#
loop_
_entity.id
_entity.type
_entity.pdbx_description
1 polymer ?
#
loop_
_entity_poly.entity_id
_entity_poly.type
_entity_poly.pdbx_seq_one_letter_code
_entity_poly.pdbx_strand_id
1 'polypeptide(L)'
;MDGRGLEIPGPGGAPGKRAVAFAAGLTGRSGQAPVIETALAHRTGRRRPLPVRAVLTALLCLALEDRPLFLTEVTRLLFCQLPPASRRLLGVPGTAATERAFQNAYRRVRYCFHAIVSVADPSPLPKNRRLTQDALKACIKPMTPDQATAARDRLEALVNALLEASVSVLDEDERAASGGGTGLDATPVPLFSRGPSRRTGLSASDPDGGWYVREGDHREREDDKGKPLRKICRALEATIAVTARPPGAPPATPDLATGMAMTRPGEDPGGTGARVLASVAARGHKTGWPGYDRA
;
A
#
# COMPACT_ATOMS: atom_id res chain seq x y z
N MET A 1 7.32 -35.91 24.01
CA MET A 1 7.36 -34.62 23.24
C MET A 1 5.94 -34.09 23.21
N ASP A 2 5.64 -33.20 24.13
CA ASP A 2 4.28 -32.66 24.31
C ASP A 2 3.84 -31.84 23.10
N GLY A 3 2.83 -32.36 22.39
CA GLY A 3 2.15 -31.66 21.32
C GLY A 3 1.26 -30.52 21.86
N ARG A 4 1.86 -29.54 22.51
CA ARG A 4 1.15 -28.29 22.78
C ARG A 4 0.90 -27.59 21.45
N GLY A 5 -0.38 -27.57 21.05
CA GLY A 5 -0.83 -26.80 19.90
C GLY A 5 -0.31 -25.38 20.02
N LEU A 6 0.18 -24.83 18.92
CA LEU A 6 0.62 -23.45 18.84
C LEU A 6 -0.59 -22.55 19.16
N GLU A 7 -0.69 -22.10 20.42
CA GLU A 7 -1.50 -20.94 20.72
C GLU A 7 -0.80 -19.72 20.08
N ILE A 8 -1.30 -19.29 18.94
CA ILE A 8 -0.85 -18.06 18.30
C ILE A 8 -1.77 -16.95 18.83
N PRO A 9 -1.40 -16.28 19.93
CA PRO A 9 -2.15 -15.14 20.43
C PRO A 9 -1.87 -14.00 19.46
N GLY A 10 -2.84 -13.65 18.62
CA GLY A 10 -2.82 -12.43 17.82
C GLY A 10 -3.85 -11.47 18.36
N PRO A 11 -3.57 -10.18 18.42
CA PRO A 11 -4.61 -9.19 18.60
C PRO A 11 -5.52 -9.26 17.37
N GLY A 12 -6.79 -9.54 17.59
CA GLY A 12 -7.82 -9.65 16.55
C GLY A 12 -8.24 -11.09 16.29
N GLY A 13 -9.54 -11.36 16.43
CA GLY A 13 -10.17 -12.62 16.05
C GLY A 13 -10.08 -12.88 14.53
N ALA A 14 -10.65 -14.00 14.10
CA ALA A 14 -10.82 -14.25 12.66
C ALA A 14 -11.72 -13.17 12.04
N PRO A 15 -11.33 -12.58 10.88
CA PRO A 15 -12.18 -11.61 10.21
C PRO A 15 -13.53 -12.24 9.86
N GLY A 16 -14.60 -11.46 9.99
CA GLY A 16 -15.92 -11.90 9.62
C GLY A 16 -15.98 -12.33 8.15
N LYS A 17 -16.84 -13.30 7.83
CA LYS A 17 -17.02 -13.77 6.44
C LYS A 17 -17.32 -12.62 5.47
N ARG A 18 -18.07 -11.60 5.92
CA ARG A 18 -18.39 -10.40 5.13
C ARG A 18 -17.16 -9.57 4.80
N ALA A 19 -16.25 -9.36 5.75
CA ALA A 19 -15.01 -8.61 5.52
C ALA A 19 -14.09 -9.31 4.51
N VAL A 20 -13.96 -10.64 4.61
CA VAL A 20 -13.19 -11.43 3.64
C VAL A 20 -13.81 -11.37 2.25
N ALA A 21 -15.15 -11.51 2.14
CA ALA A 21 -15.87 -11.45 0.86
C ALA A 21 -15.75 -10.04 0.24
N PHE A 22 -15.85 -9.00 1.04
CA PHE A 22 -15.69 -7.60 0.61
C PHE A 22 -14.27 -7.35 0.09
N ALA A 23 -13.24 -7.69 0.86
CA ALA A 23 -11.84 -7.55 0.43
C ALA A 23 -11.53 -8.37 -0.83
N ALA A 24 -12.08 -9.60 -0.94
CA ALA A 24 -11.93 -10.42 -2.14
C ALA A 24 -12.65 -9.80 -3.35
N GLY A 25 -13.79 -9.16 -3.12
CA GLY A 25 -14.53 -8.39 -4.12
C GLY A 25 -13.73 -7.19 -4.63
N LEU A 26 -13.14 -6.40 -3.71
CA LEU A 26 -12.25 -5.28 -4.06
C LEU A 26 -11.04 -5.75 -4.88
N THR A 27 -10.36 -6.80 -4.42
CA THR A 27 -9.24 -7.40 -5.14
C THR A 27 -9.64 -7.85 -6.55
N GLY A 28 -10.83 -8.45 -6.68
CA GLY A 28 -11.35 -8.88 -7.98
C GLY A 28 -11.67 -7.71 -8.91
N ARG A 29 -12.39 -6.70 -8.41
CA ARG A 29 -12.72 -5.47 -9.18
C ARG A 29 -11.51 -4.67 -9.61
N SER A 30 -10.45 -4.64 -8.81
CA SER A 30 -9.21 -3.93 -9.19
C SER A 30 -8.54 -4.51 -10.44
N GLY A 31 -8.83 -5.76 -10.81
CA GLY A 31 -8.19 -6.43 -11.94
C GLY A 31 -6.69 -6.68 -11.79
N GLN A 32 -6.08 -6.30 -10.67
CA GLN A 32 -4.61 -6.31 -10.53
C GLN A 32 -4.02 -7.70 -10.30
N ALA A 33 -4.77 -8.60 -9.66
CA ALA A 33 -4.26 -9.95 -9.41
C ALA A 33 -3.95 -10.70 -10.73
N PRO A 34 -4.84 -10.78 -11.73
CA PRO A 34 -4.52 -11.41 -13.01
C PRO A 34 -3.42 -10.69 -13.80
N VAL A 35 -3.35 -9.35 -13.74
CA VAL A 35 -2.27 -8.58 -14.38
C VAL A 35 -0.90 -9.00 -13.83
N ILE A 36 -0.77 -9.03 -12.50
CA ILE A 36 0.45 -9.45 -11.83
C ILE A 36 0.75 -10.94 -12.11
N GLU A 37 -0.26 -11.81 -12.08
CA GLU A 37 -0.08 -13.23 -12.37
C GLU A 37 0.40 -13.47 -13.81
N THR A 38 -0.12 -12.71 -14.78
CA THR A 38 0.32 -12.75 -16.18
C THR A 38 1.76 -12.29 -16.30
N ALA A 39 2.13 -11.16 -15.67
CA ALA A 39 3.51 -10.67 -15.67
C ALA A 39 4.50 -11.65 -15.02
N LEU A 40 4.03 -12.44 -14.07
CA LEU A 40 4.82 -13.46 -13.38
C LEU A 40 4.74 -14.84 -14.05
N ALA A 41 3.96 -15.01 -15.13
CA ALA A 41 3.83 -16.29 -15.80
C ALA A 41 5.11 -16.61 -16.57
N HIS A 42 5.78 -17.68 -16.18
CA HIS A 42 6.88 -18.25 -16.94
C HIS A 42 6.38 -19.45 -17.73
N ARG A 43 6.85 -19.61 -18.96
CA ARG A 43 6.50 -20.75 -19.84
C ARG A 43 6.85 -22.10 -19.22
N THR A 44 7.90 -22.12 -18.41
CA THR A 44 8.41 -23.32 -17.74
C THR A 44 8.66 -22.98 -16.27
N GLY A 45 8.09 -23.74 -15.34
CA GLY A 45 8.33 -23.52 -13.92
C GLY A 45 7.27 -24.13 -13.01
N ARG A 46 7.63 -24.31 -11.75
CA ARG A 46 6.72 -24.78 -10.70
C ARG A 46 5.64 -23.73 -10.44
N ARG A 47 4.38 -24.16 -10.36
CA ARG A 47 3.27 -23.27 -9.97
C ARG A 47 3.56 -22.57 -8.65
N ARG A 48 3.22 -21.28 -8.56
CA ARG A 48 3.35 -20.53 -7.31
C ARG A 48 2.54 -21.20 -6.20
N PRO A 49 3.10 -21.22 -4.99
CA PRO A 49 2.45 -21.89 -3.86
C PRO A 49 1.19 -21.18 -3.34
N LEU A 50 0.98 -19.92 -3.74
CA LEU A 50 -0.18 -19.11 -3.41
C LEU A 50 -0.58 -18.24 -4.61
N PRO A 51 -1.90 -18.04 -4.84
CA PRO A 51 -2.36 -17.04 -5.79
C PRO A 51 -2.05 -15.62 -5.31
N VAL A 52 -1.74 -14.71 -6.24
CA VAL A 52 -1.58 -13.27 -5.96
C VAL A 52 -2.81 -12.71 -5.26
N ARG A 53 -3.99 -13.10 -5.76
CA ARG A 53 -5.28 -12.71 -5.18
C ARG A 53 -5.36 -12.99 -3.68
N ALA A 54 -4.85 -14.12 -3.21
CA ALA A 54 -4.91 -14.47 -1.79
C ALA A 54 -4.13 -13.49 -0.92
N VAL A 55 -2.93 -13.11 -1.36
CA VAL A 55 -2.07 -12.18 -0.61
C VAL A 55 -2.65 -10.76 -0.63
N LEU A 56 -3.12 -10.27 -1.78
CA LEU A 56 -3.76 -8.96 -1.88
C LEU A 56 -5.05 -8.88 -1.04
N THR A 57 -5.91 -9.90 -1.10
CA THR A 57 -7.11 -9.96 -0.26
C THR A 57 -6.77 -9.96 1.23
N ALA A 58 -5.74 -10.70 1.65
CA ALA A 58 -5.34 -10.73 3.05
C ALA A 58 -4.82 -9.37 3.54
N LEU A 59 -4.04 -8.68 2.72
CA LEU A 59 -3.57 -7.32 3.04
C LEU A 59 -4.74 -6.35 3.17
N LEU A 60 -5.73 -6.41 2.25
CA LEU A 60 -6.93 -5.58 2.35
C LEU A 60 -7.78 -5.93 3.57
N CYS A 61 -7.92 -7.21 3.93
CA CYS A 61 -8.62 -7.60 5.16
C CYS A 61 -7.95 -7.00 6.40
N LEU A 62 -6.62 -7.09 6.49
CA LEU A 62 -5.88 -6.52 7.61
C LEU A 62 -6.03 -4.99 7.65
N ALA A 63 -5.97 -4.31 6.51
CA ALA A 63 -6.17 -2.86 6.43
C ALA A 63 -7.59 -2.44 6.86
N LEU A 64 -8.62 -3.16 6.43
CA LEU A 64 -10.03 -2.91 6.81
C LEU A 64 -10.28 -3.12 8.32
N GLU A 65 -9.47 -3.93 8.98
CA GLU A 65 -9.55 -4.20 10.42
C GLU A 65 -8.54 -3.38 11.24
N ASP A 66 -7.88 -2.40 10.62
CA ASP A 66 -6.82 -1.57 11.24
C ASP A 66 -5.73 -2.41 11.91
N ARG A 67 -5.37 -3.53 11.28
CA ARG A 67 -4.35 -4.46 11.75
C ARG A 67 -3.01 -4.20 11.06
N PRO A 68 -1.87 -4.50 11.73
CA PRO A 68 -0.55 -4.35 11.13
C PRO A 68 -0.39 -5.18 9.84
N LEU A 69 0.13 -4.55 8.79
CA LEU A 69 0.33 -5.17 7.47
C LEU A 69 1.64 -5.98 7.41
N PHE A 70 1.95 -6.76 8.46
CA PHE A 70 3.13 -7.63 8.49
C PHE A 70 2.87 -8.96 7.79
N LEU A 71 3.87 -9.50 7.11
CA LEU A 71 3.74 -10.80 6.45
C LEU A 71 3.43 -11.94 7.42
N THR A 72 3.80 -11.81 8.68
CA THR A 72 3.39 -12.72 9.76
C THR A 72 1.89 -12.67 10.00
N GLU A 73 1.28 -11.47 10.00
CA GLU A 73 -0.16 -11.28 10.12
C GLU A 73 -0.90 -11.83 8.89
N VAL A 74 -0.40 -11.54 7.69
CA VAL A 74 -0.92 -12.15 6.45
C VAL A 74 -0.89 -13.68 6.53
N THR A 75 0.20 -14.25 7.02
CA THR A 75 0.33 -15.70 7.18
C THR A 75 -0.66 -16.25 8.19
N ARG A 76 -0.77 -15.60 9.35
CA ARG A 76 -1.70 -15.97 10.42
C ARG A 76 -3.13 -15.92 9.91
N LEU A 77 -3.51 -14.85 9.23
CA LEU A 77 -4.83 -14.71 8.63
C LEU A 77 -5.12 -15.85 7.67
N LEU A 78 -4.28 -16.06 6.64
CA LEU A 78 -4.53 -17.02 5.57
C LEU A 78 -4.55 -18.48 6.04
N PHE A 79 -3.66 -18.86 6.97
CA PHE A 79 -3.44 -20.27 7.32
C PHE A 79 -3.96 -20.68 8.70
N CYS A 80 -4.25 -19.72 9.58
CA CYS A 80 -4.69 -20.03 10.95
C CYS A 80 -6.10 -19.50 11.25
N GLN A 81 -6.46 -18.32 10.73
CA GLN A 81 -7.70 -17.64 11.13
C GLN A 81 -8.85 -17.81 10.12
N LEU A 82 -8.56 -17.87 8.81
CA LEU A 82 -9.61 -18.02 7.81
C LEU A 82 -10.32 -19.35 7.92
N PRO A 83 -11.68 -19.38 7.87
CA PRO A 83 -12.44 -20.61 7.80
C PRO A 83 -12.15 -21.37 6.49
N PRO A 84 -12.39 -22.70 6.46
CA PRO A 84 -12.09 -23.53 5.30
C PRO A 84 -12.74 -23.05 3.99
N ALA A 85 -13.97 -22.51 4.06
CA ALA A 85 -14.66 -21.98 2.88
C ALA A 85 -13.94 -20.77 2.28
N SER A 86 -13.52 -19.82 3.13
CA SER A 86 -12.77 -18.63 2.68
C SER A 86 -11.39 -19.00 2.13
N ARG A 87 -10.71 -19.97 2.73
CA ARG A 87 -9.44 -20.47 2.19
C ARG A 87 -9.60 -21.11 0.81
N ARG A 88 -10.64 -21.93 0.62
CA ARG A 88 -10.95 -22.49 -0.71
C ARG A 88 -11.25 -21.41 -1.73
N LEU A 89 -12.06 -20.40 -1.36
CA LEU A 89 -12.36 -19.26 -2.23
C LEU A 89 -11.08 -18.55 -2.70
N LEU A 90 -10.09 -18.39 -1.82
CA LEU A 90 -8.84 -17.72 -2.12
C LEU A 90 -7.76 -18.65 -2.70
N GLY A 91 -8.01 -19.96 -2.81
CA GLY A 91 -7.04 -20.93 -3.30
C GLY A 91 -5.87 -21.17 -2.33
N VAL A 92 -6.09 -20.98 -1.02
CA VAL A 92 -5.07 -21.19 0.01
C VAL A 92 -4.99 -22.66 0.40
N PRO A 93 -3.86 -23.37 0.18
CA PRO A 93 -3.75 -24.78 0.47
C PRO A 93 -3.44 -25.03 1.94
N GLY A 94 -4.26 -25.85 2.59
CA GLY A 94 -3.97 -26.36 3.94
C GLY A 94 -4.12 -25.36 5.08
N THR A 95 -3.64 -25.75 6.25
CA THR A 95 -3.60 -24.99 7.50
C THR A 95 -2.22 -25.03 8.10
N ALA A 96 -1.92 -24.13 9.04
CA ALA A 96 -0.68 -24.11 9.80
C ALA A 96 -0.98 -24.33 11.30
N ALA A 97 -1.11 -25.59 11.70
CA ALA A 97 -1.43 -25.97 13.08
C ALA A 97 -0.20 -26.16 13.96
N THR A 98 1.01 -26.15 13.40
CA THR A 98 2.27 -26.29 14.15
C THR A 98 3.23 -25.19 13.75
N GLU A 99 4.21 -24.89 14.60
CA GLU A 99 5.26 -23.89 14.33
C GLU A 99 5.98 -24.18 12.98
N ARG A 100 6.35 -25.42 12.74
CA ARG A 100 7.00 -25.82 11.47
C ARG A 100 6.07 -25.55 10.27
N ALA A 101 4.77 -25.85 10.40
CA ALA A 101 3.79 -25.57 9.35
C ALA A 101 3.62 -24.07 9.13
N PHE A 102 3.61 -23.27 10.22
CA PHE A 102 3.55 -21.82 10.15
C PHE A 102 4.77 -21.23 9.45
N GLN A 103 5.97 -21.66 9.79
CA GLN A 103 7.20 -21.20 9.13
C GLN A 103 7.21 -21.54 7.63
N ASN A 104 6.69 -22.70 7.25
CA ASN A 104 6.56 -23.08 5.85
C ASN A 104 5.49 -22.22 5.14
N ALA A 105 4.37 -21.93 5.79
CA ALA A 105 3.34 -21.03 5.28
C ALA A 105 3.89 -19.59 5.11
N TYR A 106 4.63 -19.08 6.09
CA TYR A 106 5.30 -17.78 6.03
C TYR A 106 6.25 -17.68 4.82
N ARG A 107 7.05 -18.73 4.57
CA ARG A 107 7.94 -18.74 3.39
C ARG A 107 7.15 -18.66 2.07
N ARG A 108 5.98 -19.30 1.98
CA ARG A 108 5.09 -19.22 0.80
C ARG A 108 4.51 -17.82 0.63
N VAL A 109 4.01 -17.21 1.71
CA VAL A 109 3.49 -15.84 1.70
C VAL A 109 4.60 -14.87 1.29
N ARG A 110 5.76 -14.95 1.94
CA ARG A 110 6.93 -14.11 1.62
C ARG A 110 7.35 -14.25 0.15
N TYR A 111 7.42 -15.47 -0.36
CA TYR A 111 7.76 -15.70 -1.77
C TYR A 111 6.75 -15.03 -2.72
N CYS A 112 5.45 -15.22 -2.47
CA CYS A 112 4.41 -14.60 -3.28
C CYS A 112 4.44 -13.06 -3.16
N PHE A 113 4.60 -12.52 -1.96
CA PHE A 113 4.70 -11.07 -1.75
C PHE A 113 5.89 -10.46 -2.49
N HIS A 114 7.07 -11.07 -2.40
CA HIS A 114 8.24 -10.59 -3.15
C HIS A 114 8.03 -10.66 -4.67
N ALA A 115 7.32 -11.68 -5.16
CA ALA A 115 6.96 -11.76 -6.57
C ALA A 115 6.01 -10.61 -6.97
N ILE A 116 4.98 -10.31 -6.15
CA ILE A 116 4.10 -9.16 -6.38
C ILE A 116 4.91 -7.86 -6.43
N VAL A 117 5.77 -7.64 -5.44
CA VAL A 117 6.63 -6.45 -5.36
C VAL A 117 7.54 -6.33 -6.57
N SER A 118 8.10 -7.44 -7.08
CA SER A 118 8.98 -7.41 -8.26
C SER A 118 8.29 -6.96 -9.55
N VAL A 119 6.95 -7.09 -9.63
CA VAL A 119 6.15 -6.60 -10.76
C VAL A 119 5.69 -5.17 -10.49
N ALA A 120 5.18 -4.91 -9.30
CA ALA A 120 4.60 -3.61 -8.94
C ALA A 120 5.67 -2.52 -8.75
N ASP A 121 6.83 -2.90 -8.23
CA ASP A 121 7.97 -2.00 -7.98
C ASP A 121 9.24 -2.59 -8.60
N PRO A 122 9.49 -2.37 -9.88
CA PRO A 122 10.66 -2.87 -10.59
C PRO A 122 11.94 -2.08 -10.28
N SER A 123 12.03 -1.41 -9.12
CA SER A 123 13.25 -0.75 -8.67
C SER A 123 14.44 -1.72 -8.73
N PRO A 124 15.60 -1.32 -9.30
CA PRO A 124 16.79 -2.16 -9.39
C PRO A 124 17.46 -2.34 -8.03
N LEU A 125 16.98 -1.65 -6.99
CA LEU A 125 17.59 -1.66 -5.68
C LEU A 125 17.30 -2.95 -4.93
N PRO A 126 18.28 -3.56 -4.30
CA PRO A 126 18.05 -4.75 -3.48
C PRO A 126 17.20 -4.40 -2.26
N LYS A 127 16.10 -5.13 -2.08
CA LYS A 127 15.18 -4.91 -0.97
C LYS A 127 15.83 -5.30 0.36
N ASN A 128 15.57 -4.49 1.40
CA ASN A 128 16.05 -4.71 2.78
C ASN A 128 17.58 -4.80 2.95
N ARG A 129 18.35 -4.27 2.02
CA ARG A 129 19.81 -4.26 2.08
C ARG A 129 20.33 -2.83 2.02
N ARG A 130 21.19 -2.48 2.98
CA ARG A 130 21.92 -1.21 2.95
C ARG A 130 23.13 -1.35 2.03
N LEU A 131 23.28 -0.41 1.14
CA LEU A 131 24.40 -0.31 0.21
C LEU A 131 25.31 0.85 0.61
N THR A 132 26.56 0.82 0.16
CA THR A 132 27.39 2.05 0.13
C THR A 132 26.81 3.02 -0.90
N GLN A 133 27.16 4.29 -0.80
CA GLN A 133 26.69 5.31 -1.75
C GLN A 133 27.09 4.97 -3.20
N ASP A 134 28.30 4.44 -3.39
CA ASP A 134 28.78 4.08 -4.73
C ASP A 134 28.05 2.84 -5.28
N ALA A 135 27.81 1.82 -4.45
CA ALA A 135 27.01 0.67 -4.84
C ALA A 135 25.57 1.06 -5.17
N LEU A 136 24.99 2.01 -4.42
CA LEU A 136 23.66 2.56 -4.72
C LEU A 136 23.62 3.23 -6.08
N LYS A 137 24.57 4.15 -6.33
CA LYS A 137 24.70 4.83 -7.63
C LYS A 137 24.90 3.85 -8.78
N ALA A 138 25.70 2.80 -8.58
CA ALA A 138 25.92 1.77 -9.58
C ALA A 138 24.65 0.97 -9.91
N CYS A 139 23.77 0.74 -8.93
CA CYS A 139 22.48 0.09 -9.17
C CYS A 139 21.49 0.98 -9.96
N ILE A 140 21.52 2.30 -9.72
CA ILE A 140 20.58 3.24 -10.35
C ILE A 140 21.06 3.67 -11.74
N LYS A 141 22.38 3.80 -11.94
CA LYS A 141 22.98 4.30 -13.18
C LYS A 141 22.45 3.62 -14.48
N PRO A 142 22.16 2.30 -14.50
CA PRO A 142 21.62 1.66 -15.69
C PRO A 142 20.18 2.05 -16.04
N MET A 143 19.41 2.61 -15.09
CA MET A 143 18.03 3.03 -15.34
C MET A 143 17.99 4.30 -16.16
N THR A 144 17.26 4.26 -17.26
CA THR A 144 16.91 5.47 -18.02
C THR A 144 15.77 6.22 -17.30
N PRO A 145 15.60 7.54 -17.56
CA PRO A 145 14.45 8.30 -17.05
C PRO A 145 13.10 7.66 -17.42
N ASP A 146 12.97 7.13 -18.64
CA ASP A 146 11.75 6.45 -19.08
C ASP A 146 11.46 5.17 -18.31
N GLN A 147 12.51 4.39 -17.99
CA GLN A 147 12.35 3.19 -17.16
C GLN A 147 11.93 3.53 -15.75
N ALA A 148 12.47 4.60 -15.16
CA ALA A 148 12.10 5.07 -13.84
C ALA A 148 10.64 5.57 -13.82
N THR A 149 10.24 6.30 -14.86
CA THR A 149 8.84 6.75 -15.03
C THR A 149 7.90 5.56 -15.17
N ALA A 150 8.18 4.62 -16.07
CA ALA A 150 7.36 3.42 -16.28
C ALA A 150 7.26 2.54 -15.01
N ALA A 151 8.28 2.54 -14.16
CA ALA A 151 8.26 1.84 -12.87
C ALA A 151 7.27 2.50 -11.90
N ARG A 152 7.35 3.83 -11.79
CA ARG A 152 6.43 4.62 -10.98
C ARG A 152 4.99 4.47 -11.45
N ASP A 153 4.75 4.59 -12.74
CA ASP A 153 3.42 4.48 -13.34
C ASP A 153 2.77 3.13 -13.05
N ARG A 154 3.54 2.04 -13.03
CA ARG A 154 3.04 0.71 -12.66
C ARG A 154 2.61 0.63 -11.20
N LEU A 155 3.39 1.19 -10.29
CA LEU A 155 3.04 1.22 -8.87
C LEU A 155 1.80 2.08 -8.64
N GLU A 156 1.75 3.26 -9.26
CA GLU A 156 0.59 4.16 -9.20
C GLU A 156 -0.66 3.51 -9.82
N ALA A 157 -0.52 2.79 -10.92
CA ALA A 157 -1.63 2.05 -11.54
C ALA A 157 -2.22 0.98 -10.60
N LEU A 158 -1.36 0.22 -9.91
CA LEU A 158 -1.80 -0.77 -8.93
C LEU A 158 -2.62 -0.13 -7.80
N VAL A 159 -2.10 0.95 -7.22
CA VAL A 159 -2.76 1.64 -6.11
C VAL A 159 -4.07 2.27 -6.57
N ASN A 160 -4.04 2.99 -7.68
CA ASN A 160 -5.23 3.66 -8.21
C ASN A 160 -6.31 2.68 -8.66
N ALA A 161 -5.96 1.49 -9.14
CA ALA A 161 -6.93 0.43 -9.43
C ALA A 161 -7.61 -0.12 -8.17
N LEU A 162 -6.91 -0.17 -7.03
CA LEU A 162 -7.51 -0.53 -5.74
C LEU A 162 -8.44 0.57 -5.22
N LEU A 163 -8.05 1.85 -5.36
CA LEU A 163 -8.92 2.98 -5.03
C LEU A 163 -10.17 2.97 -5.91
N GLU A 164 -10.04 2.79 -7.22
CA GLU A 164 -11.16 2.68 -8.15
C GLU A 164 -12.11 1.54 -7.77
N ALA A 165 -11.57 0.39 -7.41
CA ALA A 165 -12.36 -0.73 -6.93
C ALA A 165 -13.16 -0.37 -5.66
N SER A 166 -12.61 0.47 -4.77
CA SER A 166 -13.33 0.92 -3.56
C SER A 166 -14.44 1.91 -3.90
N VAL A 167 -14.18 2.86 -4.80
CA VAL A 167 -15.19 3.81 -5.29
C VAL A 167 -16.33 3.11 -6.01
N SER A 168 -16.03 2.05 -6.78
CA SER A 168 -17.02 1.26 -7.51
C SER A 168 -17.99 0.45 -6.63
N VAL A 169 -17.80 0.45 -5.30
CA VAL A 169 -18.75 -0.14 -4.34
C VAL A 169 -20.01 0.69 -4.20
N LEU A 170 -19.86 2.00 -4.34
CA LEU A 170 -20.96 2.95 -4.27
C LEU A 170 -21.80 2.88 -5.56
N ASP A 171 -23.10 3.10 -5.44
CA ASP A 171 -23.95 3.23 -6.60
C ASP A 171 -23.65 4.54 -7.38
N GLU A 172 -24.27 4.69 -8.54
CA GLU A 172 -24.02 5.83 -9.42
C GLU A 172 -24.51 7.14 -8.81
N ASP A 173 -25.66 7.12 -8.11
CA ASP A 173 -26.24 8.28 -7.46
C ASP A 173 -25.35 8.76 -6.30
N GLU A 174 -24.85 7.82 -5.49
CA GLU A 174 -23.90 8.13 -4.40
C GLU A 174 -22.59 8.76 -4.92
N ARG A 175 -22.07 8.22 -6.03
CA ARG A 175 -20.87 8.75 -6.69
C ARG A 175 -21.13 10.13 -7.31
N ALA A 176 -22.29 10.32 -7.93
CA ALA A 176 -22.69 11.60 -8.51
C ALA A 176 -22.89 12.67 -7.44
N ALA A 177 -23.42 12.29 -6.27
CA ALA A 177 -23.64 13.20 -5.15
C ALA A 177 -22.34 13.75 -4.53
N SER A 178 -21.21 13.10 -4.74
CA SER A 178 -19.90 13.60 -4.28
C SER A 178 -19.43 14.88 -5.02
N GLY A 179 -20.10 15.26 -6.10
CA GLY A 179 -20.19 16.63 -6.61
C GLY A 179 -19.03 17.22 -7.37
N GLY A 180 -17.92 16.54 -7.50
CA GLY A 180 -16.81 16.92 -8.41
C GLY A 180 -15.84 17.99 -7.93
N GLY A 181 -15.93 18.50 -6.70
CA GLY A 181 -14.82 19.19 -6.06
C GLY A 181 -13.74 18.16 -5.68
N THR A 182 -12.47 18.55 -5.71
CA THR A 182 -11.37 17.67 -5.33
C THR A 182 -10.42 18.41 -4.39
N GLY A 183 -10.22 17.86 -3.19
CA GLY A 183 -9.15 18.25 -2.30
C GLY A 183 -7.90 17.41 -2.57
N LEU A 184 -6.75 18.04 -2.59
CA LEU A 184 -5.46 17.35 -2.59
C LEU A 184 -4.77 17.55 -1.24
N ASP A 185 -4.37 16.48 -0.61
CA ASP A 185 -3.55 16.53 0.59
C ASP A 185 -2.38 15.56 0.49
N ALA A 186 -1.29 15.91 1.16
CA ALA A 186 -0.10 15.09 1.21
C ALA A 186 0.18 14.65 2.65
N THR A 187 0.23 13.34 2.85
CA THR A 187 0.46 12.74 4.16
C THR A 187 1.72 11.88 4.15
N PRO A 188 2.55 11.91 5.22
CA PRO A 188 3.69 11.03 5.32
C PRO A 188 3.27 9.60 5.62
N VAL A 189 3.80 8.66 4.84
CA VAL A 189 3.75 7.23 5.11
C VAL A 189 5.07 6.82 5.74
N PRO A 190 5.11 6.60 7.06
CA PRO A 190 6.35 6.28 7.77
C PRO A 190 6.99 4.98 7.25
N LEU A 191 8.30 5.02 7.06
CA LEU A 191 9.09 3.86 6.68
C LEU A 191 9.80 3.27 7.90
N PHE A 192 9.77 1.95 8.03
CA PHE A 192 10.56 1.22 9.03
C PHE A 192 12.04 1.11 8.63
N SER A 193 12.50 1.97 7.72
CA SER A 193 13.86 1.94 7.20
C SER A 193 14.80 2.74 8.08
N ARG A 194 16.02 2.22 8.26
CA ARG A 194 17.10 3.00 8.85
C ARG A 194 17.56 4.06 7.86
N GLY A 195 17.68 5.29 8.32
CA GLY A 195 18.24 6.41 7.54
C GLY A 195 19.70 6.18 7.11
N PRO A 196 20.21 7.02 6.21
CA PRO A 196 21.61 6.97 5.82
C PRO A 196 22.51 7.24 7.02
N SER A 197 23.69 6.65 7.05
CA SER A 197 24.66 6.82 8.12
C SER A 197 25.95 7.45 7.58
N ARG A 198 26.24 8.65 8.03
CA ARG A 198 27.51 9.33 7.69
C ARG A 198 28.71 8.55 8.24
N ARG A 199 28.59 7.96 9.43
CA ARG A 199 29.67 7.21 10.09
C ARG A 199 30.10 5.96 9.32
N THR A 200 29.16 5.25 8.71
CA THR A 200 29.43 3.98 8.01
C THR A 200 29.40 4.11 6.48
N GLY A 201 29.11 5.29 5.94
CA GLY A 201 28.97 5.51 4.50
C GLY A 201 27.80 4.73 3.86
N LEU A 202 26.94 4.10 4.68
CA LEU A 202 25.83 3.31 4.17
C LEU A 202 24.62 4.18 3.84
N SER A 203 23.95 3.85 2.74
CA SER A 203 22.67 4.42 2.34
C SER A 203 21.55 4.05 3.33
N ALA A 204 20.36 4.62 3.17
CA ALA A 204 19.17 4.10 3.81
C ALA A 204 18.88 2.66 3.34
N SER A 205 18.16 1.88 4.14
CA SER A 205 17.68 0.55 3.73
C SER A 205 16.53 0.65 2.72
N ASP A 206 15.91 1.81 2.64
CA ASP A 206 14.95 2.21 1.63
C ASP A 206 15.39 3.55 1.04
N PRO A 207 16.17 3.54 -0.06
CA PRO A 207 16.74 4.77 -0.63
C PRO A 207 15.70 5.71 -1.24
N ASP A 208 14.54 5.18 -1.63
CA ASP A 208 13.46 5.95 -2.24
C ASP A 208 12.72 6.82 -1.22
N GLY A 209 12.85 6.52 0.08
CA GLY A 209 12.33 7.36 1.15
C GLY A 209 13.16 8.60 1.43
N GLY A 210 12.49 9.63 1.95
CA GLY A 210 13.09 10.91 2.37
C GLY A 210 12.86 11.20 3.86
N TRP A 211 13.43 12.32 4.34
CA TRP A 211 13.09 12.88 5.64
C TRP A 211 11.85 13.76 5.50
N TYR A 212 10.80 13.40 6.20
CA TYR A 212 9.65 14.25 6.40
C TYR A 212 9.88 15.08 7.65
N VAL A 213 9.79 16.38 7.52
CA VAL A 213 9.96 17.33 8.62
C VAL A 213 8.75 18.27 8.60
N ARG A 214 8.01 18.29 9.69
CA ARG A 214 6.91 19.22 9.91
C ARG A 214 7.13 19.92 11.24
N GLU A 215 7.03 21.23 11.24
CA GLU A 215 7.03 22.07 12.45
C GLU A 215 5.59 22.41 12.82
N GLY A 216 5.28 22.37 14.10
CA GLY A 216 3.93 22.56 14.60
C GLY A 216 3.06 21.29 14.58
N ASP A 217 2.02 21.35 15.35
CA ASP A 217 0.92 20.37 15.35
C ASP A 217 -0.38 21.10 15.01
N HIS A 218 -1.30 20.48 14.29
CA HIS A 218 -2.66 21.00 14.07
C HIS A 218 -3.41 21.34 15.37
N ARG A 219 -2.90 20.89 16.50
CA ARG A 219 -3.47 21.13 17.84
C ARG A 219 -2.69 22.15 18.64
N GLU A 220 -1.80 22.93 18.00
CA GLU A 220 -1.00 23.97 18.66
C GLU A 220 -0.27 23.46 19.92
N ARG A 221 0.17 22.19 19.91
CA ARG A 221 0.90 21.63 21.02
C ARG A 221 2.35 22.09 20.99
N GLU A 222 2.80 22.54 22.12
CA GLU A 222 4.21 22.85 22.39
C GLU A 222 4.84 21.72 23.21
N ASP A 223 6.16 21.59 23.12
CA ASP A 223 6.93 20.74 24.02
C ASP A 223 7.02 21.39 25.42
N ASP A 224 7.59 20.66 26.40
CA ASP A 224 7.78 21.16 27.78
C ASP A 224 8.62 22.44 27.87
N LYS A 225 9.18 22.91 26.76
CA LYS A 225 10.00 24.13 26.65
C LYS A 225 9.32 25.24 25.83
N GLY A 226 8.03 25.11 25.54
CA GLY A 226 7.27 26.08 24.75
C GLY A 226 7.69 26.17 23.27
N LYS A 227 8.31 25.11 22.73
CA LYS A 227 8.65 25.05 21.30
C LYS A 227 7.61 24.24 20.54
N PRO A 228 7.29 24.64 19.29
CA PRO A 228 6.40 23.86 18.45
C PRO A 228 6.88 22.42 18.33
N LEU A 229 5.95 21.46 18.48
CA LEU A 229 6.26 20.05 18.30
C LEU A 229 6.76 19.82 16.87
N ARG A 230 7.90 19.15 16.75
CA ARG A 230 8.51 18.84 15.47
C ARG A 230 8.35 17.36 15.15
N LYS A 231 7.62 17.04 14.08
CA LYS A 231 7.51 15.69 13.58
C LYS A 231 8.62 15.42 12.58
N ILE A 232 9.52 14.51 12.89
CA ILE A 232 10.60 14.07 11.99
C ILE A 232 10.53 12.57 11.84
N CYS A 233 10.35 12.08 10.61
CA CYS A 233 10.39 10.65 10.32
C CYS A 233 10.95 10.40 8.91
N ARG A 234 11.49 9.19 8.72
CA ARG A 234 11.72 8.70 7.36
C ARG A 234 10.39 8.26 6.79
N ALA A 235 10.05 8.77 5.61
CA ALA A 235 8.75 8.52 5.01
C ALA A 235 8.83 8.51 3.48
N LEU A 236 7.81 7.97 2.85
CA LEU A 236 7.32 8.42 1.57
C LEU A 236 6.21 9.44 1.82
N GLU A 237 5.88 10.23 0.83
CA GLU A 237 4.77 11.18 0.86
C GLU A 237 3.69 10.68 -0.09
N ALA A 238 2.50 10.42 0.44
CA ALA A 238 1.34 10.07 -0.35
C ALA A 238 0.51 11.34 -0.61
N THR A 239 0.47 11.78 -1.87
CA THR A 239 -0.47 12.82 -2.32
C THR A 239 -1.77 12.14 -2.72
N ILE A 240 -2.86 12.48 -2.04
CA ILE A 240 -4.17 11.83 -2.19
C ILE A 240 -5.18 12.85 -2.69
N ALA A 241 -5.91 12.49 -3.75
CA ALA A 241 -7.08 13.22 -4.20
C ALA A 241 -8.34 12.68 -3.50
N VAL A 242 -9.05 13.55 -2.83
CA VAL A 242 -10.31 13.22 -2.14
C VAL A 242 -11.42 14.08 -2.72
N THR A 243 -12.59 13.49 -2.95
CA THR A 243 -13.77 14.28 -3.36
C THR A 243 -14.13 15.27 -2.28
N ALA A 244 -14.32 16.53 -2.67
CA ALA A 244 -14.79 17.56 -1.77
C ALA A 244 -16.30 17.75 -1.95
N ARG A 245 -17.03 17.84 -0.85
CA ARG A 245 -18.48 18.08 -0.88
C ARG A 245 -18.76 19.47 -1.44
N PRO A 246 -19.69 19.59 -2.38
CA PRO A 246 -20.15 20.91 -2.78
C PRO A 246 -20.87 21.60 -1.62
N PRO A 247 -20.86 22.94 -1.58
CA PRO A 247 -21.66 23.70 -0.62
C PRO A 247 -23.13 23.26 -0.66
N GLY A 248 -23.71 22.93 0.50
CA GLY A 248 -25.09 22.47 0.61
C GLY A 248 -25.35 20.99 0.33
N ALA A 249 -24.31 20.20 0.05
CA ALA A 249 -24.48 18.74 -0.09
C ALA A 249 -24.94 18.10 1.24
N PRO A 250 -25.75 17.02 1.18
CA PRO A 250 -26.15 16.29 2.36
C PRO A 250 -24.95 15.81 3.19
N PRO A 251 -25.05 15.83 4.54
CA PRO A 251 -23.97 15.35 5.40
C PRO A 251 -23.55 13.89 5.16
N ALA A 252 -24.46 13.07 4.62
CA ALA A 252 -24.22 11.66 4.31
C ALA A 252 -23.41 11.42 3.04
N THR A 253 -23.08 12.47 2.26
CA THR A 253 -22.25 12.32 1.05
C THR A 253 -20.84 11.90 1.46
N PRO A 254 -20.33 10.73 1.02
CA PRO A 254 -19.03 10.25 1.44
C PRO A 254 -17.89 11.05 0.78
N ASP A 255 -16.82 11.25 1.52
CA ASP A 255 -15.56 11.73 0.98
C ASP A 255 -14.79 10.51 0.42
N LEU A 256 -14.49 10.52 -0.88
CA LEU A 256 -13.88 9.40 -1.59
C LEU A 256 -12.45 9.70 -1.97
N ALA A 257 -11.53 8.83 -1.59
CA ALA A 257 -10.19 8.85 -2.16
C ALA A 257 -10.27 8.33 -3.61
N THR A 258 -10.00 9.19 -4.58
CA THR A 258 -10.14 8.90 -6.01
C THR A 258 -8.80 8.77 -6.73
N GLY A 259 -7.71 9.25 -6.13
CA GLY A 259 -6.38 9.14 -6.72
C GLY A 259 -5.27 9.24 -5.69
N MET A 260 -4.14 8.62 -5.97
CA MET A 260 -2.96 8.71 -5.14
C MET A 260 -1.68 8.56 -5.96
N ALA A 261 -0.66 9.31 -5.56
CA ALA A 261 0.72 9.12 -5.99
C ALA A 261 1.65 9.12 -4.77
N MET A 262 2.78 8.45 -4.89
CA MET A 262 3.80 8.39 -3.83
C MET A 262 5.12 8.95 -4.34
N THR A 263 5.72 9.86 -3.56
CA THR A 263 7.00 10.49 -3.84
C THR A 263 7.86 10.57 -2.59
N ARG A 264 9.08 11.07 -2.71
CA ARG A 264 9.83 11.52 -1.53
C ARG A 264 9.16 12.75 -0.94
N PRO A 265 9.22 12.93 0.39
CA PRO A 265 8.70 14.14 1.01
C PRO A 265 9.29 15.41 0.39
N GLY A 266 8.41 16.30 -0.06
CA GLY A 266 8.77 17.57 -0.68
C GLY A 266 9.29 17.48 -2.11
N GLU A 267 9.28 16.31 -2.76
CA GLU A 267 9.66 16.16 -4.15
C GLU A 267 8.53 16.57 -5.08
N ASP A 268 8.69 17.73 -5.74
CA ASP A 268 7.76 18.28 -6.73
C ASP A 268 6.26 18.17 -6.34
N PRO A 269 5.81 18.84 -5.27
CA PRO A 269 4.43 18.73 -4.82
C PRO A 269 3.42 19.14 -5.89
N GLY A 270 3.71 20.22 -6.63
CA GLY A 270 2.82 20.74 -7.69
C GLY A 270 2.67 19.75 -8.84
N GLY A 271 3.78 19.25 -9.37
CA GLY A 271 3.77 18.25 -10.45
C GLY A 271 3.14 16.92 -10.00
N THR A 272 3.35 16.52 -8.73
CA THR A 272 2.70 15.32 -8.17
C THR A 272 1.19 15.51 -8.08
N GLY A 273 0.73 16.65 -7.58
CA GLY A 273 -0.70 16.98 -7.54
C GLY A 273 -1.34 16.98 -8.94
N ALA A 274 -0.69 17.62 -9.92
CA ALA A 274 -1.16 17.62 -11.30
C ALA A 274 -1.25 16.20 -11.89
N ARG A 275 -0.28 15.35 -11.62
CA ARG A 275 -0.26 13.95 -12.07
C ARG A 275 -1.39 13.13 -11.43
N VAL A 276 -1.67 13.33 -10.14
CA VAL A 276 -2.81 12.70 -9.46
C VAL A 276 -4.12 13.13 -10.09
N LEU A 277 -4.34 14.43 -10.32
CA LEU A 277 -5.55 14.94 -10.96
C LEU A 277 -5.71 14.41 -12.40
N ALA A 278 -4.64 14.38 -13.18
CA ALA A 278 -4.67 13.78 -14.51
C ALA A 278 -5.07 12.31 -14.48
N SER A 279 -4.55 11.54 -13.52
CA SER A 279 -4.92 10.13 -13.30
C SER A 279 -6.39 9.97 -12.90
N VAL A 280 -6.92 10.85 -12.05
CA VAL A 280 -8.33 10.88 -11.65
C VAL A 280 -9.22 11.15 -12.86
N ALA A 281 -8.90 12.20 -13.64
CA ALA A 281 -9.63 12.55 -14.86
C ALA A 281 -9.60 11.45 -15.92
N ALA A 282 -8.44 10.80 -16.13
CA ALA A 282 -8.29 9.70 -17.09
C ALA A 282 -9.16 8.49 -16.77
N ARG A 283 -9.54 8.29 -15.48
CA ARG A 283 -10.47 7.26 -15.03
C ARG A 283 -11.93 7.69 -15.04
N GLY A 284 -12.23 8.87 -15.59
CA GLY A 284 -13.59 9.36 -15.79
C GLY A 284 -14.20 10.11 -14.59
N HIS A 285 -13.43 10.34 -13.53
CA HIS A 285 -13.92 11.14 -12.42
C HIS A 285 -13.86 12.64 -12.72
N LYS A 286 -14.83 13.39 -12.20
CA LYS A 286 -14.83 14.84 -12.26
C LYS A 286 -13.78 15.38 -11.31
N THR A 287 -12.93 16.28 -11.76
CA THR A 287 -11.88 16.89 -10.94
C THR A 287 -12.28 18.27 -10.41
N GLY A 288 -13.35 18.88 -10.92
CA GLY A 288 -13.96 20.13 -10.46
C GLY A 288 -12.96 21.20 -10.04
N TRP A 289 -13.25 21.87 -8.93
CA TRP A 289 -12.34 22.82 -8.30
C TRP A 289 -11.28 22.09 -7.46
N PRO A 290 -10.01 22.09 -7.87
CA PRO A 290 -8.95 21.50 -7.03
C PRO A 290 -8.59 22.47 -5.90
N GLY A 291 -8.80 22.03 -4.66
CA GLY A 291 -8.23 22.66 -3.47
C GLY A 291 -6.92 21.96 -3.11
N TYR A 292 -5.82 22.69 -2.99
CA TYR A 292 -4.52 22.14 -2.58
C TYR A 292 -3.98 22.94 -1.41
N ASP A 293 -3.85 22.30 -0.25
CA ASP A 293 -3.41 22.94 1.00
C ASP A 293 -1.88 22.99 1.10
N ARG A 294 -1.21 23.44 0.04
CA ARG A 294 0.21 23.77 0.08
C ARG A 294 0.45 25.11 -0.57
N ALA A 295 0.49 26.12 0.29
CA ALA A 295 1.09 27.39 -0.04
C ALA A 295 2.62 27.30 0.01
#